data_fda513b207f6dd35b1a70ddd17f23790
#
_entry.id   fda513b207f6dd35b1a70ddd17f23790
#
_cell.length_a   1.000
_cell.length_b   1.000
_cell.length_c   1.000
_cell.angle_alpha   90.00
_cell.angle_beta   90.00
_cell.angle_gamma   90.00
#
_symmetry.space_group_name_H-M   'P 1'
#
loop_
_entity.id
_entity.type
_entity.pdbx_description
1 polymer ?
#
loop_
_entity_poly.entity_id
_entity_poly.type
_entity_poly.pdbx_seq_one_letter_code
_entity_poly.pdbx_strand_id
1 'polypeptide(L)'
;TVSNMQAGTNAAWYLLDTSRFIKPMIWQEREAYEFDQVNRNEDTRVFLTDAYLYGIRARVNAGFGLWQLAFGSKAPLTAANYVLARNAMGVLRGDKGRLLGINPNVLVVPRSLEEAGRTLLKAELSGGGNSNIWAGSAELIVSPYL
;
A
#
# COMPACT_ATOMS: atom_id res chain seq x y z
N THR A 1 22.37 -6.84 7.65
CA THR A 1 21.31 -6.16 6.89
C THR A 1 20.31 -7.21 6.45
N VAL A 2 19.06 -7.07 6.79
CA VAL A 2 17.98 -7.94 6.31
C VAL A 2 17.33 -7.22 5.12
N SER A 3 17.22 -7.93 3.98
CA SER A 3 16.57 -7.38 2.81
C SER A 3 15.10 -7.77 2.82
N ASN A 4 14.21 -6.79 2.70
CA ASN A 4 12.78 -6.97 2.50
C ASN A 4 12.38 -6.74 1.03
N MET A 5 13.31 -6.90 0.12
CA MET A 5 13.09 -6.70 -1.31
C MET A 5 13.71 -7.84 -2.13
N GLN A 6 12.89 -8.41 -3.01
CA GLN A 6 13.34 -9.34 -4.04
C GLN A 6 13.74 -8.57 -5.29
N ALA A 7 14.99 -8.78 -5.74
CA ALA A 7 15.53 -8.13 -6.93
C ALA A 7 14.85 -8.63 -8.22
N GLY A 8 14.92 -7.82 -9.27
CA GLY A 8 14.40 -8.10 -10.60
C GLY A 8 14.39 -6.84 -11.45
N THR A 9 13.91 -6.95 -12.69
CA THR A 9 13.83 -5.85 -13.67
C THR A 9 12.39 -5.52 -14.08
N ASN A 10 11.42 -6.27 -13.56
CA ASN A 10 10.01 -6.06 -13.88
C ASN A 10 9.39 -4.94 -13.04
N ALA A 11 8.14 -4.60 -13.34
CA ALA A 11 7.35 -3.68 -12.55
C ALA A 11 7.26 -4.16 -11.10
N ALA A 12 7.43 -3.25 -10.16
CA ALA A 12 7.43 -3.58 -8.74
C ALA A 12 6.02 -3.91 -8.25
N TRP A 13 5.94 -4.89 -7.36
CA TRP A 13 4.74 -5.20 -6.59
C TRP A 13 5.10 -5.36 -5.12
N TYR A 14 4.13 -5.14 -4.25
CA TYR A 14 4.37 -5.09 -2.80
C TYR A 14 3.37 -5.98 -2.08
N LEU A 15 3.88 -6.69 -1.08
CA LEU A 15 3.10 -7.53 -0.20
C LEU A 15 3.15 -6.93 1.21
N LEU A 16 1.98 -6.69 1.79
CA LEU A 16 1.85 -5.98 3.06
C LEU A 16 1.06 -6.81 4.07
N ASP A 17 1.46 -6.72 5.32
CA ASP A 17 0.66 -7.16 6.47
C ASP A 17 0.07 -5.94 7.16
N THR A 18 -1.23 -5.74 7.02
CA THR A 18 -1.99 -4.65 7.63
C THR A 18 -2.81 -5.10 8.84
N SER A 19 -2.60 -6.32 9.32
CA SER A 19 -3.35 -6.88 10.45
C SER A 19 -2.94 -6.27 11.80
N ARG A 20 -1.73 -5.72 11.90
CA ARG A 20 -1.15 -5.17 13.11
C ARG A 20 -1.67 -3.77 13.43
N PHE A 21 -1.57 -3.36 14.71
CA PHE A 21 -1.90 -2.01 15.14
C PHE A 21 -1.03 -0.96 14.45
N ILE A 22 0.31 -1.14 14.44
CA ILE A 22 1.23 -0.30 13.67
C ILE A 22 1.29 -0.88 12.25
N LYS A 23 0.83 -0.10 11.28
CA LYS A 23 0.81 -0.48 9.88
C LYS A 23 2.18 -0.27 9.21
N PRO A 24 2.47 -0.95 8.09
CA PRO A 24 3.72 -0.72 7.35
C PRO A 24 3.82 0.68 6.74
N MET A 25 2.67 1.29 6.45
CA MET A 25 2.56 2.67 5.96
C MET A 25 1.60 3.44 6.85
N ILE A 26 1.94 4.69 7.16
CA ILE A 26 1.20 5.56 8.08
C ILE A 26 0.87 6.85 7.34
N TRP A 27 -0.41 7.21 7.35
CA TRP A 27 -0.88 8.54 7.01
C TRP A 27 -1.16 9.30 8.30
N GLN A 28 -0.46 10.39 8.53
CA GLN A 28 -0.62 11.24 9.69
C GLN A 28 -1.35 12.52 9.29
N GLU A 29 -2.54 12.71 9.82
CA GLU A 29 -3.29 13.95 9.72
C GLU A 29 -3.11 14.71 11.04
N ARG A 30 -2.39 15.83 10.99
CA ARG A 30 -2.12 16.68 12.16
C ARG A 30 -3.13 17.80 12.28
N GLU A 31 -3.56 18.35 11.15
CA GLU A 31 -4.65 19.31 11.03
C GLU A 31 -5.52 18.85 9.86
N ALA A 32 -6.82 18.73 10.12
CA ALA A 32 -7.80 18.37 9.09
C ALA A 32 -7.87 19.41 7.97
N TYR A 33 -8.46 19.04 6.85
CA TYR A 33 -8.69 19.99 5.77
C TYR A 33 -9.74 21.02 6.22
N GLU A 34 -9.30 22.27 6.33
CA GLU A 34 -10.15 23.42 6.63
C GLU A 34 -10.28 24.27 5.37
N PHE A 35 -11.52 24.60 5.01
CA PHE A 35 -11.84 25.50 3.92
C PHE A 35 -12.20 26.87 4.48
N ASP A 36 -11.40 27.88 4.13
CA ASP A 36 -11.62 29.27 4.49
C ASP A 36 -12.04 30.10 3.28
N GLN A 37 -12.95 31.05 3.50
CA GLN A 37 -13.41 31.97 2.47
C GLN A 37 -13.53 33.41 3.00
N VAL A 38 -13.10 34.34 2.19
CA VAL A 38 -13.30 35.78 2.36
C VAL A 38 -14.18 36.25 1.19
N ASN A 39 -15.47 36.23 1.40
CA ASN A 39 -16.48 36.51 0.36
C ASN A 39 -17.63 37.43 0.83
N ARG A 40 -17.51 37.98 2.03
CA ARG A 40 -18.49 38.94 2.53
C ARG A 40 -18.19 40.32 1.97
N ASN A 41 -19.22 41.01 1.48
CA ASN A 41 -19.07 42.37 0.97
C ASN A 41 -18.57 43.37 2.02
N GLU A 42 -18.67 43.02 3.30
CA GLU A 42 -18.20 43.82 4.45
C GLU A 42 -16.72 43.63 4.72
N ASP A 43 -16.07 42.59 4.15
CA ASP A 43 -14.65 42.37 4.30
C ASP A 43 -13.87 43.46 3.56
N THR A 44 -12.97 44.11 4.26
CA THR A 44 -12.17 45.23 3.75
C THR A 44 -11.50 44.93 2.40
N ARG A 45 -11.04 43.69 2.22
CA ARG A 45 -10.39 43.28 0.99
C ARG A 45 -11.37 43.14 -0.17
N VAL A 46 -12.54 42.55 0.06
CA VAL A 46 -13.59 42.42 -0.94
C VAL A 46 -14.06 43.82 -1.36
N PHE A 47 -14.29 44.71 -0.38
CA PHE A 47 -14.69 46.08 -0.63
C PHE A 47 -13.68 46.89 -1.46
N LEU A 48 -12.37 46.70 -1.19
CA LEU A 48 -11.29 47.46 -1.88
C LEU A 48 -10.93 46.90 -3.25
N THR A 49 -11.06 45.61 -3.46
CA THR A 49 -10.51 44.94 -4.67
C THR A 49 -11.55 44.21 -5.51
N ASP A 50 -12.80 44.11 -5.04
CA ASP A 50 -13.89 43.33 -5.66
C ASP A 50 -13.46 41.91 -6.00
N ALA A 51 -12.63 41.31 -5.11
CA ALA A 51 -12.05 39.99 -5.29
C ALA A 51 -12.39 39.07 -4.11
N TYR A 52 -12.92 37.90 -4.42
CA TYR A 52 -13.21 36.84 -3.46
C TYR A 52 -12.01 35.92 -3.31
N LEU A 53 -11.73 35.51 -2.07
CA LEU A 53 -10.63 34.61 -1.75
C LEU A 53 -11.15 33.30 -1.17
N TYR A 54 -10.61 32.22 -1.65
CA TYR A 54 -10.84 30.88 -1.15
C TYR A 54 -9.52 30.20 -0.85
N GLY A 55 -9.43 29.55 0.29
CA GLY A 55 -8.23 28.86 0.72
C GLY A 55 -8.55 27.50 1.34
N ILE A 56 -7.65 26.55 1.17
CA ILE A 56 -7.69 25.26 1.87
C ILE A 56 -6.37 25.12 2.62
N ARG A 57 -6.49 24.77 3.90
CA ARG A 57 -5.35 24.48 4.75
C ARG A 57 -5.45 23.07 5.30
N ALA A 58 -4.35 22.34 5.29
CA ALA A 58 -4.21 21.07 5.97
C ALA A 58 -2.76 20.84 6.37
N ARG A 59 -2.54 20.04 7.41
CA ARG A 59 -1.21 19.54 7.76
C ARG A 59 -1.24 18.03 7.83
N VAL A 60 -0.71 17.43 6.77
CA VAL A 60 -0.65 15.98 6.62
C VAL A 60 0.78 15.54 6.36
N ASN A 61 1.10 14.32 6.72
CA ASN A 61 2.38 13.70 6.40
C ASN A 61 2.19 12.21 6.16
N ALA A 62 3.06 11.62 5.33
CA ALA A 62 3.12 10.18 5.11
C ALA A 62 4.44 9.64 5.65
N GLY A 63 4.41 8.46 6.21
CA GLY A 63 5.60 7.82 6.75
C GLY A 63 5.52 6.29 6.69
N PHE A 64 6.63 5.66 7.04
CA PHE A 64 6.71 4.22 7.14
C PHE A 64 6.71 3.80 8.61
N GLY A 65 5.96 2.74 8.92
CA GLY A 65 5.96 2.10 10.21
C GLY A 65 6.96 0.95 10.27
N LEU A 66 6.49 -0.24 10.62
CA LEU A 66 7.34 -1.42 10.74
C LEU A 66 7.71 -1.98 9.35
N TRP A 67 8.98 -1.91 8.98
CA TRP A 67 9.49 -2.42 7.69
C TRP A 67 9.28 -3.93 7.51
N GLN A 68 9.24 -4.68 8.62
CA GLN A 68 9.01 -6.12 8.62
C GLN A 68 7.65 -6.51 8.02
N LEU A 69 6.69 -5.59 8.06
CA LEU A 69 5.32 -5.79 7.56
C LEU A 69 5.16 -5.46 6.08
N ALA A 70 6.25 -5.10 5.40
CA ALA A 70 6.27 -4.80 3.98
C ALA A 70 7.36 -5.59 3.27
N PHE A 71 7.04 -6.13 2.09
CA PHE A 71 7.98 -6.79 1.21
C PHE A 71 7.76 -6.31 -0.22
N GLY A 72 8.83 -5.85 -0.87
CA GLY A 72 8.81 -5.42 -2.26
C GLY A 72 9.41 -6.48 -3.17
N SER A 73 8.93 -6.59 -4.39
CA SER A 73 9.50 -7.47 -5.40
C SER A 73 9.48 -6.83 -6.78
N LYS A 74 10.56 -7.02 -7.52
CA LYS A 74 10.66 -6.73 -8.95
C LYS A 74 10.81 -8.02 -9.80
N ALA A 75 10.61 -9.18 -9.20
CA ALA A 75 10.47 -10.43 -9.94
C ALA A 75 9.10 -10.51 -10.62
N PRO A 76 8.94 -11.36 -11.65
CA PRO A 76 7.63 -11.58 -12.27
C PRO A 76 6.59 -11.99 -11.22
N LEU A 77 5.38 -11.45 -11.31
CA LEU A 77 4.29 -11.82 -10.39
C LEU A 77 3.74 -13.21 -10.79
N THR A 78 4.31 -14.23 -10.19
CA THR A 78 3.91 -15.63 -10.35
C THR A 78 3.57 -16.24 -9.00
N ALA A 79 2.83 -17.33 -8.98
CA ALA A 79 2.53 -18.06 -7.73
C ALA A 79 3.81 -18.44 -6.96
N ALA A 80 4.86 -18.87 -7.65
CA ALA A 80 6.14 -19.23 -7.04
C ALA A 80 6.79 -18.02 -6.33
N ASN A 81 6.90 -16.87 -7.01
CA ASN A 81 7.48 -15.67 -6.42
C ASN A 81 6.62 -15.08 -5.30
N TYR A 82 5.31 -15.21 -5.41
CA TYR A 82 4.38 -14.83 -4.33
C TYR A 82 4.61 -15.68 -3.07
N VAL A 83 4.78 -17.00 -3.24
CA VAL A 83 5.11 -17.90 -2.12
C VAL A 83 6.44 -17.55 -1.48
N LEU A 84 7.47 -17.28 -2.30
CA LEU A 84 8.78 -16.87 -1.79
C LEU A 84 8.67 -15.59 -0.95
N ALA A 85 7.93 -14.60 -1.40
CA ALA A 85 7.71 -13.35 -0.66
C ALA A 85 6.97 -13.61 0.68
N ARG A 86 5.89 -14.41 0.66
CA ARG A 86 5.18 -14.79 1.89
C ARG A 86 6.07 -15.52 2.89
N ASN A 87 6.86 -16.46 2.40
CA ASN A 87 7.79 -17.21 3.25
C ASN A 87 8.89 -16.29 3.82
N ALA A 88 9.45 -15.39 3.00
CA ALA A 88 10.44 -14.43 3.46
C ALA A 88 9.91 -13.55 4.62
N MET A 89 8.65 -13.12 4.54
CA MET A 89 8.01 -12.38 5.64
C MET A 89 7.73 -13.27 6.85
N GLY A 90 7.27 -14.50 6.63
CA GLY A 90 6.88 -15.43 7.69
C GLY A 90 8.05 -15.92 8.56
N VAL A 91 9.26 -15.98 8.01
CA VAL A 91 10.47 -16.42 8.76
C VAL A 91 11.14 -15.31 9.54
N LEU A 92 10.68 -14.07 9.43
CA LEU A 92 11.27 -12.94 10.16
C LEU A 92 11.18 -13.17 11.67
N ARG A 93 12.30 -12.91 12.33
CA ARG A 93 12.45 -13.08 13.77
C ARG A 93 12.73 -11.74 14.43
N GLY A 94 12.15 -11.55 15.60
CA GLY A 94 12.46 -10.44 16.49
C GLY A 94 13.65 -10.79 17.39
N ASP A 95 13.84 -9.95 18.38
CA ASP A 95 14.83 -10.15 19.43
C ASP A 95 14.68 -11.51 20.08
N LYS A 96 15.80 -12.11 20.48
CA LYS A 96 15.87 -13.46 21.08
C LYS A 96 15.32 -14.58 20.19
N GLY A 97 15.27 -14.39 18.87
CA GLY A 97 14.94 -15.43 17.88
C GLY A 97 13.46 -15.82 17.78
N ARG A 98 12.55 -15.12 18.45
CA ARG A 98 11.11 -15.37 18.37
C ARG A 98 10.59 -15.02 16.97
N LEU A 99 9.79 -15.90 16.37
CA LEU A 99 9.07 -15.61 15.12
C LEU A 99 8.10 -14.44 15.33
N LEU A 100 8.09 -13.51 14.39
CA LEU A 100 7.18 -12.35 14.43
C LEU A 100 5.74 -12.72 14.04
N GLY A 101 5.53 -13.87 13.39
CA GLY A 101 4.20 -14.34 13.00
C GLY A 101 3.52 -13.39 12.00
N ILE A 102 4.27 -12.90 11.02
CA ILE A 102 3.76 -12.01 9.99
C ILE A 102 2.98 -12.84 8.97
N ASN A 103 1.76 -12.40 8.68
CA ASN A 103 0.91 -13.03 7.68
C ASN A 103 0.39 -11.95 6.72
N PRO A 104 1.04 -11.74 5.57
CA PRO A 104 0.65 -10.70 4.64
C PRO A 104 -0.75 -10.95 4.08
N ASN A 105 -1.55 -9.90 4.07
CA ASN A 105 -2.96 -9.91 3.71
C ASN A 105 -3.33 -8.92 2.58
N VAL A 106 -2.39 -8.11 2.10
CA VAL A 106 -2.61 -7.14 1.02
C VAL A 106 -1.52 -7.27 -0.03
N LEU A 107 -1.91 -7.40 -1.30
CA LEU A 107 -1.03 -7.36 -2.47
C LEU A 107 -1.29 -6.08 -3.25
N VAL A 108 -0.28 -5.21 -3.35
CA VAL A 108 -0.35 -3.96 -4.13
C VAL A 108 0.41 -4.15 -5.43
N VAL A 109 -0.24 -3.88 -6.54
CA VAL A 109 0.33 -4.04 -7.88
C VAL A 109 0.10 -2.79 -8.74
N PRO A 110 0.99 -2.47 -9.68
CA PRO A 110 0.72 -1.49 -10.72
C PRO A 110 -0.34 -2.01 -11.70
N ARG A 111 -0.89 -1.12 -12.48
CA ARG A 111 -1.91 -1.47 -13.49
C ARG A 111 -1.42 -2.49 -14.52
N SER A 112 -0.13 -2.47 -14.84
CA SER A 112 0.49 -3.44 -15.75
C SER A 112 0.47 -4.89 -15.25
N LEU A 113 0.36 -5.09 -13.94
CA LEU A 113 0.31 -6.41 -13.30
C LEU A 113 -1.10 -6.76 -12.78
N GLU A 114 -2.12 -5.97 -13.10
CA GLU A 114 -3.49 -6.20 -12.63
C GLU A 114 -4.02 -7.58 -13.04
N GLU A 115 -3.85 -7.98 -14.30
CA GLU A 115 -4.28 -9.28 -14.81
C GLU A 115 -3.61 -10.42 -14.05
N ALA A 116 -2.29 -10.36 -13.88
CA ALA A 116 -1.54 -11.36 -13.12
C ALA A 116 -1.99 -11.43 -11.64
N GLY A 117 -2.24 -10.27 -11.01
CA GLY A 117 -2.74 -10.19 -9.65
C GLY A 117 -4.16 -10.78 -9.50
N ARG A 118 -5.06 -10.49 -10.44
CA ARG A 118 -6.41 -11.06 -10.46
C ARG A 118 -6.38 -12.56 -10.68
N THR A 119 -5.59 -13.04 -11.62
CA THR A 119 -5.41 -14.48 -11.88
C THR A 119 -4.87 -15.19 -10.65
N LEU A 120 -3.91 -14.57 -9.95
CA LEU A 120 -3.31 -15.17 -8.75
C LEU A 120 -4.28 -15.24 -7.57
N LEU A 121 -5.05 -14.15 -7.29
CA LEU A 121 -5.81 -14.02 -6.05
C LEU A 121 -7.33 -14.16 -6.19
N LYS A 122 -7.86 -14.05 -7.41
CA LYS A 122 -9.31 -14.04 -7.64
C LYS A 122 -9.81 -15.19 -8.50
N ALA A 123 -8.96 -15.77 -9.38
CA ALA A 123 -9.37 -16.89 -10.20
C ALA A 123 -9.61 -18.14 -9.32
N GLU A 124 -10.68 -18.86 -9.58
CA GLU A 124 -11.02 -20.11 -8.88
C GLU A 124 -10.13 -21.26 -9.37
N LEU A 125 -9.76 -21.24 -10.64
CA LEU A 125 -8.92 -22.26 -11.26
C LEU A 125 -7.57 -21.66 -11.67
N SER A 126 -6.52 -22.42 -11.45
CA SER A 126 -5.18 -22.15 -11.97
C SER A 126 -5.03 -22.69 -13.39
N GLY A 127 -3.95 -22.28 -14.08
CA GLY A 127 -3.63 -22.84 -15.40
C GLY A 127 -3.62 -24.37 -15.39
N GLY A 128 -4.35 -24.98 -16.31
CA GLY A 128 -4.51 -26.44 -16.39
C GLY A 128 -5.74 -27.00 -15.67
N GLY A 129 -6.66 -26.16 -15.19
CA GLY A 129 -7.95 -26.61 -14.61
C GLY A 129 -7.87 -27.06 -13.15
N ASN A 130 -6.72 -26.89 -12.48
CA ASN A 130 -6.58 -27.20 -11.07
C ASN A 130 -7.13 -26.06 -10.19
N SER A 131 -7.59 -26.36 -8.98
CA SER A 131 -8.03 -25.35 -8.02
C SER A 131 -6.89 -24.40 -7.67
N ASN A 132 -7.19 -23.10 -7.66
CA ASN A 132 -6.25 -22.07 -7.24
C ASN A 132 -6.17 -22.00 -5.70
N ILE A 133 -5.10 -22.51 -5.13
CA ILE A 133 -4.89 -22.54 -3.68
C ILE A 133 -4.62 -21.16 -3.07
N TRP A 134 -4.31 -20.14 -3.90
CA TRP A 134 -4.02 -18.79 -3.45
C TRP A 134 -5.22 -17.85 -3.57
N ALA A 135 -6.33 -18.33 -4.10
CA ALA A 135 -7.56 -17.56 -4.18
C ALA A 135 -7.98 -17.05 -2.78
N GLY A 136 -8.19 -15.73 -2.65
CA GLY A 136 -8.58 -15.10 -1.38
C GLY A 136 -7.48 -15.01 -0.31
N SER A 137 -6.23 -15.42 -0.59
CA SER A 137 -5.14 -15.38 0.39
C SER A 137 -4.66 -13.97 0.73
N ALA A 138 -4.97 -12.98 -0.10
CA ALA A 138 -4.70 -11.57 0.13
C ALA A 138 -5.73 -10.70 -0.63
N GLU A 139 -5.91 -9.48 -0.17
CA GLU A 139 -6.65 -8.45 -0.89
C GLU A 139 -5.78 -7.84 -1.98
N LEU A 140 -6.33 -7.68 -3.19
CA LEU A 140 -5.63 -7.06 -4.32
C LEU A 140 -5.96 -5.57 -4.39
N ILE A 141 -4.93 -4.74 -4.32
CA ILE A 141 -5.02 -3.29 -4.56
C ILE A 141 -4.24 -2.96 -5.84
N VAL A 142 -4.91 -2.38 -6.82
CA VAL A 142 -4.28 -1.91 -8.06
C VAL A 142 -4.03 -0.40 -7.92
N SER A 143 -2.76 0.00 -7.96
CA SER A 143 -2.36 1.40 -7.85
C SER A 143 -1.99 1.95 -9.24
N PRO A 144 -2.57 3.07 -9.67
CA PRO A 144 -2.17 3.73 -10.90
C PRO A 144 -0.87 4.53 -10.78
N TYR A 145 -0.32 4.66 -9.56
CA TYR A 145 0.87 5.46 -9.26
C TYR A 145 2.16 4.65 -9.11
N LEU A 146 2.11 3.35 -9.40
CA LEU A 146 3.26 2.45 -9.36
C LEU A 146 3.78 2.13 -10.75
#